data_9b109a38d01df45de75c275aa8c256ae
#
_entry.id   9b109a38d01df45de75c275aa8c256ae
#
_cell.length_a   1.000
_cell.length_b   1.000
_cell.length_c   1.000
_cell.angle_alpha   90.00
_cell.angle_beta   90.00
_cell.angle_gamma   90.00
#
_symmetry.space_group_name_H-M   'P 1'
#
loop_
_entity.id
_entity.type
_entity.pdbx_description
1 polymer ?
#
loop_
_entity_poly.entity_id
_entity_poly.type
_entity_poly.pdbx_seq_one_letter_code
_entity_poly.pdbx_strand_id
1 'polypeptide(L)'
;MIKAVAAVAVVMAVAACSHKGASKADSASGRLLTQSAQLLEITDNDGYYMVKITDPWDTAKVLHSYQLVPRGEVAPTIEGVTRVEIPLEKSLVYSAVYAGVIDELDAAEAITAVADAQYINNEYVKAGLAEGVITTVG
;
A
#
# COMPACT_ATOMS: atom_id res chain seq x y z
N MET A 1 6.27 77.95 -25.91
CA MET A 1 5.07 77.11 -26.03
C MET A 1 5.58 75.65 -26.23
N ILE A 2 5.77 74.93 -25.16
CA ILE A 2 6.08 73.50 -25.23
C ILE A 2 5.36 72.83 -24.07
N LYS A 3 4.36 72.02 -24.39
CA LYS A 3 3.53 71.29 -23.42
C LYS A 3 4.24 70.03 -22.97
N ALA A 4 4.54 69.91 -21.68
CA ALA A 4 5.06 68.72 -21.07
C ALA A 4 3.92 67.73 -20.83
N VAL A 5 4.04 66.52 -21.39
CA VAL A 5 3.15 65.39 -21.12
C VAL A 5 3.77 64.55 -20.00
N ALA A 6 3.11 64.53 -18.83
CA ALA A 6 3.52 63.70 -17.72
C ALA A 6 2.94 62.29 -17.90
N ALA A 7 3.79 61.31 -18.06
CA ALA A 7 3.45 59.89 -18.09
C ALA A 7 3.39 59.37 -16.62
N VAL A 8 2.19 59.03 -16.16
CA VAL A 8 1.96 58.39 -14.84
C VAL A 8 2.13 56.87 -15.03
N ALA A 9 3.19 56.31 -14.53
CA ALA A 9 3.39 54.88 -14.46
C ALA A 9 2.67 54.31 -13.18
N VAL A 10 1.59 53.60 -13.38
CA VAL A 10 0.93 52.86 -12.29
C VAL A 10 1.65 51.54 -12.09
N VAL A 11 2.40 51.42 -11.01
CA VAL A 11 2.98 50.17 -10.55
C VAL A 11 1.92 49.42 -9.74
N MET A 12 1.36 48.35 -10.32
CA MET A 12 0.54 47.40 -9.59
C MET A 12 1.46 46.46 -8.80
N ALA A 13 1.50 46.67 -7.49
CA ALA A 13 2.11 45.72 -6.56
C ALA A 13 1.15 44.55 -6.34
N VAL A 14 1.46 43.37 -6.93
CA VAL A 14 0.75 42.13 -6.66
C VAL A 14 1.25 41.63 -5.32
N ALA A 15 0.49 41.80 -4.26
CA ALA A 15 0.74 41.19 -2.97
C ALA A 15 0.44 39.68 -3.06
N ALA A 16 1.50 38.86 -3.23
CA ALA A 16 1.41 37.43 -3.10
C ALA A 16 1.17 37.07 -1.63
N CYS A 17 -0.05 36.69 -1.29
CA CYS A 17 -0.37 36.10 0.01
C CYS A 17 0.33 34.75 0.13
N SER A 18 1.50 34.73 0.77
CA SER A 18 2.15 33.52 1.24
C SER A 18 1.31 32.94 2.38
N HIS A 19 0.45 31.97 2.06
CA HIS A 19 -0.15 31.12 3.08
C HIS A 19 0.91 30.14 3.56
N LYS A 20 1.57 30.51 4.65
CA LYS A 20 2.47 29.66 5.40
C LYS A 20 1.64 28.81 6.34
N GLY A 21 0.97 27.81 5.78
CA GLY A 21 0.34 26.71 6.49
C GLY A 21 1.30 25.53 6.45
N ALA A 22 2.18 25.43 7.46
CA ALA A 22 2.98 24.24 7.64
C ALA A 22 2.12 23.13 8.22
N SER A 23 1.52 22.30 7.38
CA SER A 23 1.25 20.92 7.75
C SER A 23 2.33 20.08 7.04
N LYS A 24 3.27 19.59 7.83
CA LYS A 24 4.06 18.44 7.44
C LYS A 24 3.11 17.24 7.38
N ALA A 25 2.41 17.10 6.27
CA ALA A 25 1.87 15.83 5.83
C ALA A 25 2.95 15.26 4.91
N ASP A 26 3.49 14.14 5.28
CA ASP A 26 4.40 13.35 4.46
C ASP A 26 3.77 13.19 3.08
N SER A 27 4.41 13.83 2.11
CA SER A 27 4.05 13.73 0.71
C SER A 27 4.56 12.38 0.19
N ALA A 28 3.82 11.32 0.49
CA ALA A 28 3.83 10.16 -0.37
C ALA A 28 3.10 10.60 -1.64
N SER A 29 3.85 11.08 -2.62
CA SER A 29 3.32 11.56 -3.91
C SER A 29 2.94 10.39 -4.82
N GLY A 30 2.51 9.27 -4.25
CA GLY A 30 2.10 8.09 -4.97
C GLY A 30 0.71 8.22 -5.59
N ARG A 31 0.48 7.50 -6.68
CA ARG A 31 -0.83 7.41 -7.31
C ARG A 31 -1.76 6.49 -6.50
N LEU A 32 -2.86 7.04 -5.99
CA LEU A 32 -3.86 6.26 -5.26
C LEU A 32 -4.53 5.23 -6.19
N LEU A 33 -4.52 3.96 -5.79
CA LEU A 33 -5.10 2.85 -6.53
C LEU A 33 -6.50 2.47 -6.02
N THR A 34 -6.77 2.65 -4.73
CA THR A 34 -8.08 2.38 -4.13
C THR A 34 -9.03 3.56 -4.32
N GLN A 35 -10.23 3.30 -4.87
CA GLN A 35 -11.22 4.36 -5.11
C GLN A 35 -12.45 4.25 -4.19
N SER A 36 -12.81 3.06 -3.77
CA SER A 36 -14.05 2.79 -3.03
C SER A 36 -13.83 2.25 -1.62
N ALA A 37 -12.62 1.82 -1.30
CA ALA A 37 -12.29 1.30 0.02
C ALA A 37 -12.09 2.46 1.00
N GLN A 38 -12.86 2.48 2.09
CA GLN A 38 -12.77 3.56 3.08
C GLN A 38 -11.67 3.33 4.13
N LEU A 39 -11.36 2.06 4.41
CA LEU A 39 -10.40 1.67 5.45
C LEU A 39 -9.09 1.10 4.87
N LEU A 40 -8.99 1.01 3.55
CA LEU A 40 -7.80 0.51 2.85
C LEU A 40 -7.36 1.56 1.84
N GLU A 41 -6.13 2.01 1.98
CA GLU A 41 -5.45 2.89 1.04
C GLU A 41 -4.26 2.16 0.43
N ILE A 42 -4.20 2.10 -0.90
CA ILE A 42 -3.05 1.57 -1.64
C ILE A 42 -2.57 2.66 -2.57
N THR A 43 -1.30 3.03 -2.44
CA THR A 43 -0.64 4.01 -3.31
C THR A 43 0.54 3.38 -4.04
N ASP A 44 0.68 3.71 -5.31
CA ASP A 44 1.81 3.36 -6.16
C ASP A 44 2.85 4.48 -6.08
N ASN A 45 4.07 4.16 -5.63
CA ASN A 45 5.11 5.12 -5.31
C ASN A 45 6.38 4.93 -6.16
N ASP A 46 6.23 4.56 -7.42
CA ASP A 46 7.35 4.37 -8.35
C ASP A 46 8.39 3.37 -7.81
N GLY A 47 8.14 2.09 -8.07
CA GLY A 47 8.98 0.98 -7.63
C GLY A 47 8.52 0.27 -6.36
N TYR A 48 7.51 0.76 -5.63
CA TYR A 48 6.89 0.06 -4.51
C TYR A 48 5.47 0.56 -4.24
N TYR A 49 4.68 -0.23 -3.51
CA TYR A 49 3.35 0.17 -3.10
C TYR A 49 3.31 0.39 -1.59
N MET A 50 2.59 1.45 -1.18
CA MET A 50 2.23 1.64 0.22
C MET A 50 0.81 1.17 0.45
N VAL A 51 0.61 0.38 1.49
CA VAL A 51 -0.70 -0.08 1.95
C VAL A 51 -0.91 0.43 3.36
N LYS A 52 -2.01 1.16 3.59
CA LYS A 52 -2.45 1.58 4.92
C LYS A 52 -3.81 0.97 5.22
N ILE A 53 -3.93 0.39 6.37
CA ILE A 53 -5.18 -0.16 6.91
C ILE A 53 -5.58 0.71 8.09
N THR A 54 -6.70 1.40 7.94
CA THR A 54 -7.26 2.27 8.99
C THR A 54 -8.00 1.43 10.02
N ASP A 55 -7.89 1.81 11.29
CA ASP A 55 -8.60 1.14 12.38
C ASP A 55 -10.14 1.35 12.20
N PRO A 56 -10.93 0.28 12.10
CA PRO A 56 -12.37 0.38 11.91
C PRO A 56 -13.11 0.94 13.12
N TRP A 57 -12.52 0.90 14.31
CA TRP A 57 -13.11 1.43 15.56
C TRP A 57 -12.63 2.85 15.89
N ASP A 58 -11.48 3.26 15.34
CA ASP A 58 -10.91 4.60 15.51
C ASP A 58 -10.27 5.06 14.19
N THR A 59 -11.07 5.62 13.31
CA THR A 59 -10.63 6.03 11.96
C THR A 59 -9.58 7.14 11.94
N ALA A 60 -9.24 7.72 13.10
CA ALA A 60 -8.10 8.62 13.23
C ALA A 60 -6.76 7.87 13.36
N LYS A 61 -6.79 6.55 13.52
CA LYS A 61 -5.60 5.70 13.66
C LYS A 61 -5.37 4.81 12.47
N VAL A 62 -4.10 4.60 12.15
CA VAL A 62 -3.65 3.56 11.23
C VAL A 62 -3.41 2.28 12.03
N LEU A 63 -4.10 1.19 11.67
CA LEU A 63 -3.94 -0.11 12.30
C LEU A 63 -2.65 -0.78 11.84
N HIS A 64 -2.41 -0.81 10.53
CA HIS A 64 -1.22 -1.39 9.92
C HIS A 64 -0.77 -0.60 8.69
N SER A 65 0.54 -0.57 8.48
CA SER A 65 1.15 -0.03 7.27
C SER A 65 2.14 -1.04 6.69
N TYR A 66 2.04 -1.27 5.39
CA TYR A 66 2.95 -2.16 4.65
C TYR A 66 3.55 -1.43 3.46
N GLN A 67 4.83 -1.73 3.21
CA GLN A 67 5.52 -1.38 1.99
C GLN A 67 5.71 -2.65 1.16
N LEU A 68 4.99 -2.76 0.05
CA LEU A 68 5.11 -3.90 -0.86
C LEU A 68 6.14 -3.55 -1.92
N VAL A 69 7.23 -4.30 -1.95
CA VAL A 69 8.36 -4.04 -2.86
C VAL A 69 8.50 -5.20 -3.83
N PRO A 70 8.37 -4.98 -5.14
CA PRO A 70 8.64 -6.00 -6.13
C PRO A 70 10.08 -6.54 -5.97
N ARG A 71 10.26 -7.85 -6.16
CA ARG A 71 11.58 -8.48 -6.05
C ARG A 71 12.55 -7.87 -7.06
N GLY A 72 13.74 -7.52 -6.56
CA GLY A 72 14.76 -6.86 -7.35
C GLY A 72 14.66 -5.32 -7.38
N GLU A 73 13.55 -4.75 -6.90
CA GLU A 73 13.41 -3.30 -6.79
C GLU A 73 14.00 -2.75 -5.49
N VAL A 74 14.45 -1.51 -5.55
CA VAL A 74 14.99 -0.78 -4.40
C VAL A 74 13.95 0.23 -3.92
N ALA A 75 13.61 0.14 -2.64
CA ALA A 75 12.70 1.08 -2.01
C ALA A 75 13.32 1.64 -0.71
N PRO A 76 13.00 2.89 -0.34
CA PRO A 76 13.51 3.50 0.89
C PRO A 76 13.02 2.74 2.13
N THR A 77 13.83 2.71 3.18
CA THR A 77 13.37 2.21 4.49
C THR A 77 12.47 3.26 5.14
N ILE A 78 11.28 2.84 5.55
CA ILE A 78 10.30 3.70 6.20
C ILE A 78 10.08 3.18 7.63
N GLU A 79 10.32 4.04 8.62
CA GLU A 79 10.15 3.69 10.02
C GLU A 79 8.68 3.39 10.34
N GLY A 80 8.43 2.35 11.13
CA GLY A 80 7.08 1.94 11.54
C GLY A 80 6.26 1.24 10.44
N VAL A 81 6.85 0.95 9.28
CA VAL A 81 6.20 0.27 8.17
C VAL A 81 6.79 -1.13 7.99
N THR A 82 5.93 -2.13 7.84
CA THR A 82 6.35 -3.50 7.55
C THR A 82 6.65 -3.65 6.06
N ARG A 83 7.92 -3.92 5.74
CA ARG A 83 8.33 -4.23 4.36
C ARG A 83 7.97 -5.66 4.00
N VAL A 84 7.38 -5.85 2.83
CA VAL A 84 7.02 -7.15 2.25
C VAL A 84 7.50 -7.20 0.81
N GLU A 85 8.26 -8.21 0.46
CA GLU A 85 8.63 -8.47 -0.94
C GLU A 85 7.50 -9.19 -1.68
N ILE A 86 7.20 -8.74 -2.89
CA ILE A 86 6.15 -9.31 -3.72
C ILE A 86 6.71 -9.76 -5.10
N PRO A 87 6.09 -10.81 -5.73
CA PRO A 87 5.06 -11.67 -5.17
C PRO A 87 5.54 -12.45 -3.94
N LEU A 88 4.61 -12.89 -3.08
CA LEU A 88 4.94 -13.78 -1.96
C LEU A 88 5.36 -15.14 -2.51
N GLU A 89 6.46 -15.68 -2.01
CA GLU A 89 6.95 -17.04 -2.37
C GLU A 89 6.60 -18.07 -1.30
N LYS A 90 6.37 -17.61 -0.08
CA LYS A 90 6.05 -18.47 1.06
C LYS A 90 5.00 -17.82 1.93
N SER A 91 3.92 -18.51 2.15
CA SER A 91 2.85 -18.07 3.02
C SER A 91 2.36 -19.17 3.93
N LEU A 92 1.99 -18.80 5.14
CA LEU A 92 1.24 -19.61 6.07
C LEU A 92 -0.22 -19.17 6.03
N VAL A 93 -1.13 -20.09 5.76
CA VAL A 93 -2.55 -19.81 5.61
C VAL A 93 -3.34 -20.43 6.77
N TYR A 94 -4.09 -19.60 7.48
CA TYR A 94 -4.87 -20.03 8.64
C TYR A 94 -6.31 -20.47 8.31
N SER A 95 -6.81 -20.17 7.13
CA SER A 95 -8.24 -20.37 6.81
C SER A 95 -8.43 -20.92 5.41
N ALA A 96 -9.38 -21.83 5.26
CA ALA A 96 -9.81 -22.34 3.95
C ALA A 96 -10.26 -21.21 3.00
N VAL A 97 -10.83 -20.13 3.52
CA VAL A 97 -11.25 -18.97 2.73
C VAL A 97 -10.04 -18.30 2.07
N TYR A 98 -8.95 -18.11 2.82
CA TYR A 98 -7.74 -17.50 2.26
C TYR A 98 -7.04 -18.42 1.26
N ALA A 99 -7.02 -19.73 1.54
CA ALA A 99 -6.50 -20.71 0.58
C ALA A 99 -7.25 -20.65 -0.75
N GLY A 100 -8.60 -20.58 -0.70
CA GLY A 100 -9.43 -20.43 -1.90
C GLY A 100 -9.19 -19.12 -2.64
N VAL A 101 -9.07 -18.00 -1.94
CA VAL A 101 -8.79 -16.70 -2.59
C VAL A 101 -7.42 -16.68 -3.26
N ILE A 102 -6.39 -17.26 -2.62
CA ILE A 102 -5.05 -17.34 -3.19
C ILE A 102 -5.04 -18.22 -4.45
N ASP A 103 -5.79 -19.32 -4.43
CA ASP A 103 -5.94 -20.23 -5.57
C ASP A 103 -6.67 -19.55 -6.76
N GLU A 104 -7.76 -18.85 -6.50
CA GLU A 104 -8.48 -18.05 -7.51
C GLU A 104 -7.63 -16.92 -8.13
N LEU A 105 -6.55 -16.53 -7.47
CA LEU A 105 -5.58 -15.56 -7.98
C LEU A 105 -4.40 -16.22 -8.71
N ASP A 106 -4.46 -17.52 -9.01
CA ASP A 106 -3.37 -18.31 -9.61
C ASP A 106 -2.05 -18.21 -8.81
N ALA A 107 -2.13 -18.11 -7.48
CA ALA A 107 -0.98 -17.92 -6.60
C ALA A 107 -0.84 -19.05 -5.53
N ALA A 108 -1.49 -20.20 -5.75
CA ALA A 108 -1.51 -21.32 -4.81
C ALA A 108 -0.10 -21.83 -4.44
N GLU A 109 0.86 -21.72 -5.35
CA GLU A 109 2.26 -22.10 -5.14
C GLU A 109 2.96 -21.32 -4.01
N ALA A 110 2.44 -20.15 -3.65
CA ALA A 110 2.94 -19.40 -2.51
C ALA A 110 2.54 -20.01 -1.16
N ILE A 111 1.58 -20.95 -1.13
CA ILE A 111 1.15 -21.63 0.10
C ILE A 111 2.16 -22.73 0.43
N THR A 112 2.94 -22.53 1.49
CA THR A 112 3.94 -23.50 1.97
C THR A 112 3.61 -24.09 3.33
N ALA A 113 2.68 -23.47 4.05
CA ALA A 113 2.20 -23.99 5.32
C ALA A 113 0.72 -23.62 5.53
N VAL A 114 0.02 -24.45 6.28
CA VAL A 114 -1.36 -24.22 6.66
C VAL A 114 -1.58 -24.53 8.16
N ALA A 115 -2.43 -23.78 8.78
CA ALA A 115 -2.99 -24.15 10.09
C ALA A 115 -4.30 -24.89 9.89
N ASP A 116 -4.66 -25.76 10.86
CA ASP A 116 -5.94 -26.47 10.84
C ASP A 116 -6.26 -27.18 9.51
N ALA A 117 -5.28 -27.89 8.97
CA ALA A 117 -5.32 -28.54 7.65
C ALA A 117 -6.59 -29.35 7.38
N GLN A 118 -7.19 -29.92 8.43
CA GLN A 118 -8.42 -30.71 8.36
C GLN A 118 -9.64 -29.94 7.85
N TYR A 119 -9.62 -28.60 7.95
CA TYR A 119 -10.72 -27.74 7.49
C TYR A 119 -10.44 -27.12 6.11
N ILE A 120 -9.27 -27.33 5.54
CA ILE A 120 -8.90 -26.77 4.24
C ILE A 120 -9.22 -27.78 3.14
N ASN A 121 -10.26 -27.48 2.35
CA ASN A 121 -10.72 -28.33 1.27
C ASN A 121 -10.27 -27.82 -0.12
N ASN A 122 -9.04 -27.37 -0.23
CA ASN A 122 -8.44 -26.93 -1.48
C ASN A 122 -7.56 -28.06 -2.05
N GLU A 123 -7.68 -28.35 -3.35
CA GLU A 123 -6.99 -29.49 -4.01
C GLU A 123 -5.48 -29.32 -4.02
N TYR A 124 -4.97 -28.11 -4.26
CA TYR A 124 -3.55 -27.82 -4.22
C TYR A 124 -2.95 -28.09 -2.83
N VAL A 125 -3.65 -27.61 -1.78
CA VAL A 125 -3.21 -27.81 -0.39
C VAL A 125 -3.22 -29.30 -0.02
N LYS A 126 -4.28 -30.03 -0.42
CA LYS A 126 -4.37 -31.48 -0.14
C LYS A 126 -3.25 -32.26 -0.81
N ALA A 127 -2.97 -31.97 -2.08
CA ALA A 127 -1.88 -32.61 -2.81
C ALA A 127 -0.54 -32.28 -2.15
N GLY A 128 -0.29 -31.00 -1.83
CA GLY A 128 0.96 -30.56 -1.20
C GLY A 128 1.20 -31.16 0.20
N LEU A 129 0.12 -31.36 0.97
CA LEU A 129 0.19 -32.06 2.27
C LEU A 129 0.54 -33.55 2.09
N ALA A 130 -0.06 -34.21 1.10
CA ALA A 130 0.20 -35.63 0.80
C ALA A 130 1.63 -35.86 0.32
N GLU A 131 2.18 -34.93 -0.44
CA GLU A 131 3.54 -34.95 -0.96
C GLU A 131 4.58 -34.42 0.05
N GLY A 132 4.15 -33.80 1.15
CA GLY A 132 5.02 -33.21 2.17
C GLY A 132 5.71 -31.90 1.76
N VAL A 133 5.23 -31.24 0.70
CA VAL A 133 5.71 -29.91 0.26
C VAL A 133 4.99 -28.77 0.97
N ILE A 134 3.80 -29.02 1.49
CA ILE A 134 3.06 -28.12 2.40
C ILE A 134 3.08 -28.73 3.80
N THR A 135 3.38 -27.92 4.81
CA THR A 135 3.42 -28.36 6.21
C THR A 135 2.23 -27.88 7.01
N THR A 136 1.85 -28.64 8.05
CA THR A 136 0.86 -28.17 9.03
C THR A 136 1.54 -27.49 10.20
N VAL A 137 0.90 -26.43 10.73
CA VAL A 137 1.30 -25.72 11.94
C VAL A 137 0.13 -25.70 12.92
N GLY A 138 0.36 -26.17 14.14
CA GLY A 138 -0.65 -26.23 15.20
C GLY A 138 -0.88 -27.63 15.68
#